data_4e4fe5bdfc4ef7d701be7f3d92a62309
#
_entry.id   4e4fe5bdfc4ef7d701be7f3d92a62309
#
_cell.length_a   1.000
_cell.length_b   1.000
_cell.length_c   1.000
_cell.angle_alpha   90.00
_cell.angle_beta   90.00
_cell.angle_gamma   90.00
#
_symmetry.space_group_name_H-M   'P 1'
#
loop_
_entity.id
_entity.type
_entity.pdbx_description
1 polymer ?
#
loop_
_entity_poly.entity_id
_entity_poly.type
_entity_poly.pdbx_seq_one_letter_code
_entity_poly.pdbx_strand_id
1 'polypeptide(L)'
;MPYQWALGDGQIVEADYDRATDTLTPEQVQAELTSAFEQFGHTVTCTKATEDMVEVFCVTVDGANEEPIYISIKGTTPGGRANLNDEQRTQQKSKYINYAFHKHNDGHKAAQMGVYKRDGQVVFCAWKLKESTASQETSISKQIKIKTIADAMRLGFVQQDKGGGEYACAFRREFLYFYLANVDHFHTAPTATVAENGTFVTTQANDQATQIGCNILLYGVPGSGKSHKIKTEYCDNEDFMERVVFHPDYTYSDFVGQIMPTNVDGHIAYPFIPGPFTRILKKAIDNQAHNYYLVIEEINRGNAPAIFGEVFQLLDRVDGESEYGISNADIAQSVYGVPEQKVKIPANLFILATMNTADQNVFTLDTAFKRRWSMQSIENRISECTFADKHICGTQVTWRNFAERINELIIDLGDGNVGSEDTRLGAYFVRENELDTESQFAEKVLMYLWNDA
;
A
#
# COMPACT_ATOMS: atom_id res chain seq x y z
N MET A 1 -14.00 -6.78 36.17
CA MET A 1 -14.63 -6.37 34.89
C MET A 1 -13.85 -7.00 33.78
N PRO A 2 -14.47 -7.63 32.83
CA PRO A 2 -13.77 -8.18 31.68
C PRO A 2 -13.09 -7.05 30.88
N TYR A 3 -11.96 -7.39 30.26
CA TYR A 3 -11.21 -6.49 29.38
C TYR A 3 -11.65 -6.70 27.94
N GLN A 4 -11.51 -5.67 27.13
CA GLN A 4 -11.72 -5.79 25.68
C GLN A 4 -10.50 -6.36 24.99
N TRP A 5 -10.74 -7.24 24.01
CA TRP A 5 -9.74 -7.93 23.20
C TRP A 5 -10.11 -7.85 21.73
N ALA A 6 -9.13 -7.66 20.88
CA ALA A 6 -9.28 -7.71 19.42
C ALA A 6 -9.01 -9.13 18.93
N LEU A 7 -9.92 -9.73 18.18
CA LEU A 7 -9.75 -11.00 17.47
C LEU A 7 -9.08 -10.77 16.12
N GLY A 8 -8.65 -11.86 15.47
CA GLY A 8 -7.93 -11.81 14.19
C GLY A 8 -8.71 -11.18 13.02
N ASP A 9 -10.04 -11.20 13.09
CA ASP A 9 -10.96 -10.56 12.15
C ASP A 9 -11.27 -9.08 12.47
N GLY A 10 -10.66 -8.55 13.54
CA GLY A 10 -10.89 -7.19 14.02
C GLY A 10 -12.15 -7.02 14.88
N GLN A 11 -12.87 -8.10 15.23
CA GLN A 11 -13.96 -8.00 16.21
C GLN A 11 -13.40 -7.73 17.60
N ILE A 12 -14.14 -6.95 18.40
CA ILE A 12 -13.80 -6.66 19.78
C ILE A 12 -14.74 -7.48 20.68
N VAL A 13 -14.13 -8.30 21.53
CA VAL A 13 -14.83 -9.15 22.50
C VAL A 13 -14.41 -8.83 23.93
N GLU A 14 -15.26 -9.14 24.90
CA GLU A 14 -14.93 -9.04 26.32
C GLU A 14 -14.54 -10.40 26.89
N ALA A 15 -13.39 -10.46 27.54
CA ALA A 15 -12.89 -11.66 28.23
C ALA A 15 -12.03 -11.29 29.44
N ASP A 16 -11.89 -12.23 30.37
CA ASP A 16 -11.00 -12.09 31.50
C ASP A 16 -9.54 -12.17 31.06
N TYR A 17 -8.67 -11.50 31.80
CA TYR A 17 -7.23 -11.55 31.61
C TYR A 17 -6.61 -12.59 32.55
N ASP A 18 -5.93 -13.56 31.96
CA ASP A 18 -5.08 -14.51 32.67
C ASP A 18 -3.60 -14.19 32.41
N ARG A 19 -2.92 -13.74 33.47
CA ARG A 19 -1.50 -13.39 33.37
C ARG A 19 -0.62 -14.54 32.88
N ALA A 20 -0.97 -15.77 33.18
CA ALA A 20 -0.14 -16.93 32.84
C ALA A 20 -0.18 -17.26 31.34
N THR A 21 -1.33 -17.05 30.72
CA THR A 21 -1.56 -17.38 29.30
C THR A 21 -1.48 -16.17 28.37
N ASP A 22 -1.87 -14.98 28.86
CA ASP A 22 -2.01 -13.77 28.03
C ASP A 22 -0.77 -12.84 28.09
N THR A 23 0.30 -13.22 28.84
CA THR A 23 1.55 -12.43 28.90
C THR A 23 2.67 -13.14 28.14
N LEU A 24 3.25 -12.48 27.15
CA LEU A 24 4.38 -13.01 26.38
C LEU A 24 5.68 -12.90 27.18
N THR A 25 6.48 -13.97 27.16
CA THR A 25 7.86 -13.95 27.68
C THR A 25 8.80 -13.23 26.69
N PRO A 26 9.99 -12.77 27.13
CA PRO A 26 10.96 -12.16 26.22
C PRO A 26 11.36 -13.08 25.05
N GLU A 27 11.45 -14.38 25.27
CA GLU A 27 11.77 -15.38 24.24
C GLU A 27 10.64 -15.51 23.22
N GLN A 28 9.38 -15.44 23.65
CA GLN A 28 8.22 -15.44 22.76
C GLN A 28 8.18 -14.15 21.95
N VAL A 29 8.48 -13.00 22.54
CA VAL A 29 8.57 -11.70 21.84
C VAL A 29 9.68 -11.73 20.78
N GLN A 30 10.85 -12.28 21.11
CA GLN A 30 11.96 -12.46 20.17
C GLN A 30 11.54 -13.36 19.01
N ALA A 31 10.86 -14.47 19.27
CA ALA A 31 10.36 -15.38 18.23
C ALA A 31 9.36 -14.69 17.29
N GLU A 32 8.46 -13.84 17.80
CA GLU A 32 7.52 -13.09 16.97
C GLU A 32 8.23 -12.04 16.08
N LEU A 33 9.27 -11.37 16.61
CA LEU A 33 10.12 -10.48 15.81
C LEU A 33 10.81 -11.23 14.68
N THR A 34 11.49 -12.34 14.99
CA THR A 34 12.20 -13.15 13.99
C THR A 34 11.25 -13.67 12.92
N SER A 35 10.11 -14.27 13.34
CA SER A 35 9.10 -14.80 12.43
C SER A 35 8.51 -13.74 11.50
N ALA A 36 8.36 -12.48 11.96
CA ALA A 36 7.83 -11.41 11.16
C ALA A 36 8.71 -11.03 9.96
N PHE A 37 10.03 -11.17 10.08
CA PHE A 37 10.97 -10.96 8.99
C PHE A 37 11.09 -12.18 8.07
N GLU A 38 11.23 -13.38 8.67
CA GLU A 38 11.43 -14.63 7.93
C GLU A 38 10.24 -14.98 7.03
N GLN A 39 9.01 -14.63 7.44
CA GLN A 39 7.80 -14.84 6.65
C GLN A 39 7.86 -14.16 5.27
N PHE A 40 8.64 -13.09 5.14
CA PHE A 40 8.81 -12.33 3.89
C PHE A 40 10.14 -12.60 3.18
N GLY A 41 10.82 -13.70 3.57
CA GLY A 41 12.03 -14.16 2.91
C GLY A 41 13.29 -13.41 3.31
N HIS A 42 13.25 -12.57 4.36
CA HIS A 42 14.43 -11.93 4.91
C HIS A 42 15.19 -12.89 5.82
N THR A 43 16.50 -12.91 5.70
CA THR A 43 17.37 -13.55 6.68
C THR A 43 17.61 -12.57 7.83
N VAL A 44 17.25 -12.97 9.05
CA VAL A 44 17.37 -12.07 10.21
C VAL A 44 18.22 -12.67 11.31
N THR A 45 19.07 -11.85 11.90
CA THR A 45 19.72 -12.15 13.16
C THR A 45 19.11 -11.26 14.24
N CYS A 46 18.40 -11.86 15.19
CA CYS A 46 17.75 -11.17 16.29
C CYS A 46 18.35 -11.68 17.61
N THR A 47 19.13 -10.84 18.27
CA THR A 47 19.81 -11.18 19.55
C THR A 47 19.48 -10.14 20.61
N LYS A 48 19.64 -10.46 21.90
CA LYS A 48 19.62 -9.45 22.96
C LYS A 48 20.73 -8.44 22.71
N ALA A 49 20.45 -7.16 22.89
CA ALA A 49 21.44 -6.09 22.69
C ALA A 49 22.65 -6.27 23.63
N THR A 50 22.39 -6.68 24.88
CA THR A 50 23.38 -7.15 25.87
C THR A 50 22.69 -8.18 26.75
N GLU A 51 23.45 -8.99 27.55
CA GLU A 51 22.89 -10.08 28.38
C GLU A 51 21.88 -9.58 29.44
N ASP A 52 22.05 -8.35 29.93
CA ASP A 52 21.16 -7.72 30.94
C ASP A 52 19.97 -6.98 30.30
N MET A 53 19.97 -6.79 28.98
CA MET A 53 18.93 -6.11 28.22
C MET A 53 17.86 -7.08 27.69
N VAL A 54 17.17 -7.77 28.60
CA VAL A 54 16.22 -8.86 28.28
C VAL A 54 15.01 -8.46 27.42
N GLU A 55 14.72 -7.17 27.31
CA GLU A 55 13.62 -6.60 26.50
C GLU A 55 14.15 -5.63 25.42
N VAL A 56 15.46 -5.67 25.09
CA VAL A 56 16.06 -4.90 24.01
C VAL A 56 16.78 -5.83 23.06
N PHE A 57 16.36 -5.81 21.81
CA PHE A 57 16.91 -6.66 20.76
C PHE A 57 17.69 -5.82 19.75
N CYS A 58 18.81 -6.39 19.31
CA CYS A 58 19.59 -5.95 18.17
C CYS A 58 19.21 -6.84 17.00
N VAL A 59 18.67 -6.24 15.95
CA VAL A 59 18.15 -6.93 14.77
C VAL A 59 18.95 -6.51 13.56
N THR A 60 19.52 -7.47 12.83
CA THR A 60 20.19 -7.28 11.54
C THR A 60 19.43 -8.07 10.49
N VAL A 61 19.06 -7.42 9.39
CA VAL A 61 18.28 -8.00 8.30
C VAL A 61 19.17 -8.18 7.08
N ASP A 62 19.06 -9.35 6.39
CA ASP A 62 19.71 -9.66 5.10
C ASP A 62 21.26 -9.57 5.06
N GLY A 63 21.92 -9.63 6.23
CA GLY A 63 23.36 -9.86 6.32
C GLY A 63 24.18 -8.69 6.85
N ALA A 64 25.51 -8.89 6.87
CA ALA A 64 26.47 -8.08 7.63
C ALA A 64 26.72 -6.65 7.12
N ASN A 65 26.08 -6.22 6.05
CA ASN A 65 26.23 -4.87 5.47
C ASN A 65 25.11 -3.88 5.85
N GLU A 66 24.07 -4.34 6.54
CA GLU A 66 23.03 -3.44 7.03
C GLU A 66 23.29 -3.04 8.48
N GLU A 67 23.03 -1.78 8.80
CA GLU A 67 23.17 -1.27 10.17
C GLU A 67 22.15 -1.95 11.10
N PRO A 68 22.57 -2.36 12.32
CA PRO A 68 21.69 -2.98 13.27
C PRO A 68 20.59 -2.04 13.76
N ILE A 69 19.38 -2.57 13.91
CA ILE A 69 18.22 -1.88 14.45
C ILE A 69 18.06 -2.27 15.94
N TYR A 70 17.91 -1.30 16.81
CA TYR A 70 17.75 -1.53 18.24
C TYR A 70 16.29 -1.37 18.67
N ILE A 71 15.67 -2.43 19.17
CA ILE A 71 14.23 -2.45 19.49
C ILE A 71 14.03 -2.73 20.98
N SER A 72 13.52 -1.74 21.72
CA SER A 72 13.00 -1.96 23.07
C SER A 72 11.56 -2.44 22.95
N ILE A 73 11.28 -3.71 23.29
CA ILE A 73 9.99 -4.36 23.01
C ILE A 73 9.58 -5.33 24.10
N LYS A 74 8.26 -5.41 24.36
CA LYS A 74 7.64 -6.32 25.32
C LYS A 74 6.21 -6.66 24.92
N GLY A 75 5.66 -7.76 25.41
CA GLY A 75 4.24 -8.08 25.26
C GLY A 75 3.33 -6.99 25.83
N THR A 76 2.19 -6.74 25.18
CA THR A 76 1.15 -5.88 25.73
C THR A 76 0.23 -6.67 26.66
N THR A 77 -0.37 -5.96 27.62
CA THR A 77 -1.34 -6.50 28.57
C THR A 77 -2.45 -5.49 28.78
N PRO A 78 -3.65 -5.88 29.24
CA PRO A 78 -4.73 -4.94 29.58
C PRO A 78 -4.26 -3.82 30.50
N GLY A 79 -4.81 -2.62 30.31
CA GLY A 79 -4.36 -1.37 30.91
C GLY A 79 -4.43 -1.28 32.45
N GLY A 80 -5.17 -2.16 33.11
CA GLY A 80 -5.21 -2.27 34.56
C GLY A 80 -5.97 -1.16 35.30
N ARG A 81 -6.60 -0.23 34.58
CA ARG A 81 -7.49 0.79 35.16
C ARG A 81 -8.94 0.32 35.06
N ALA A 82 -9.66 0.28 36.19
CA ALA A 82 -11.03 -0.27 36.26
C ALA A 82 -12.06 0.39 35.34
N ASN A 83 -11.81 1.64 34.90
CA ASN A 83 -12.67 2.42 34.02
C ASN A 83 -12.16 2.52 32.56
N LEU A 84 -11.07 1.81 32.20
CA LEU A 84 -10.44 1.83 30.89
C LEU A 84 -10.14 0.38 30.44
N ASN A 85 -11.20 -0.43 30.32
CA ASN A 85 -11.10 -1.83 29.87
C ASN A 85 -10.78 -1.96 28.37
N ASP A 86 -10.81 -0.85 27.64
CA ASP A 86 -10.52 -0.71 26.21
C ASP A 86 -9.05 -0.35 25.89
N GLU A 87 -8.17 -0.40 26.91
CA GLU A 87 -6.75 -0.09 26.72
C GLU A 87 -5.85 -1.31 26.89
N GLN A 88 -4.94 -1.45 25.95
CA GLN A 88 -3.75 -2.31 26.08
C GLN A 88 -2.54 -1.44 26.44
N ARG A 89 -1.60 -1.98 27.20
CA ARG A 89 -0.38 -1.29 27.60
C ARG A 89 0.85 -2.15 27.51
N THR A 90 1.99 -1.51 27.21
CA THR A 90 3.32 -2.07 27.36
C THR A 90 4.01 -1.38 28.52
N GLN A 91 4.65 -2.15 29.41
CA GLN A 91 5.40 -1.62 30.55
C GLN A 91 6.86 -2.06 30.46
N GLN A 92 7.74 -1.13 30.15
CA GLN A 92 9.17 -1.34 29.97
C GLN A 92 9.95 -0.54 31.00
N LYS A 93 11.09 -1.08 31.46
CA LYS A 93 11.97 -0.34 32.36
C LYS A 93 12.64 0.83 31.63
N SER A 94 12.80 1.95 32.35
CA SER A 94 13.42 3.18 31.84
C SER A 94 14.80 2.87 31.20
N LYS A 95 15.62 2.00 31.78
CA LYS A 95 16.93 1.61 31.23
C LYS A 95 16.84 1.01 29.82
N TYR A 96 15.78 0.24 29.50
CA TYR A 96 15.61 -0.38 28.19
C TYR A 96 15.23 0.64 27.14
N ILE A 97 14.34 1.56 27.49
CA ILE A 97 13.93 2.66 26.61
C ILE A 97 15.13 3.58 26.33
N ASN A 98 15.85 3.96 27.38
CA ASN A 98 17.01 4.84 27.25
C ASN A 98 18.15 4.22 26.46
N TYR A 99 18.37 2.90 26.60
CA TYR A 99 19.36 2.21 25.77
C TYR A 99 19.03 2.35 24.27
N ALA A 100 17.78 2.07 23.87
CA ALA A 100 17.35 2.24 22.49
C ALA A 100 17.43 3.70 22.05
N PHE A 101 17.05 4.67 22.91
CA PHE A 101 17.14 6.10 22.65
C PHE A 101 18.59 6.58 22.41
N HIS A 102 19.55 6.11 23.21
CA HIS A 102 20.96 6.45 23.00
C HIS A 102 21.50 5.86 21.69
N LYS A 103 21.10 4.64 21.33
CA LYS A 103 21.44 4.04 20.04
C LYS A 103 20.87 4.85 18.86
N HIS A 104 19.65 5.37 18.99
CA HIS A 104 19.09 6.29 18.00
C HIS A 104 19.92 7.59 17.87
N ASN A 105 20.34 8.18 18.99
CA ASN A 105 21.19 9.38 18.96
C ASN A 105 22.62 9.11 18.43
N ASP A 106 23.09 7.86 18.52
CA ASP A 106 24.35 7.42 17.92
C ASP A 106 24.24 7.18 16.39
N GLY A 107 23.05 7.43 15.79
CA GLY A 107 22.80 7.31 14.35
C GLY A 107 22.18 5.98 13.91
N HIS A 108 21.92 5.05 14.84
CA HIS A 108 21.25 3.78 14.49
C HIS A 108 19.74 3.92 14.45
N LYS A 109 19.06 3.09 13.66
CA LYS A 109 17.60 2.94 13.76
C LYS A 109 17.24 2.31 15.09
N ALA A 110 16.23 2.90 15.77
CA ALA A 110 15.76 2.36 17.04
C ALA A 110 14.26 2.59 17.25
N ALA A 111 13.59 1.69 17.97
CA ALA A 111 12.14 1.75 18.19
C ALA A 111 11.76 1.36 19.63
N GLN A 112 10.63 1.94 20.11
CA GLN A 112 9.92 1.50 21.31
C GLN A 112 8.62 0.82 20.92
N MET A 113 8.46 -0.47 21.22
CA MET A 113 7.37 -1.29 20.70
C MET A 113 6.72 -2.17 21.77
N GLY A 114 5.54 -2.69 21.42
CA GLY A 114 4.82 -3.74 22.13
C GLY A 114 4.32 -4.80 21.17
N VAL A 115 4.09 -6.02 21.67
CA VAL A 115 3.50 -7.12 20.91
C VAL A 115 2.15 -7.48 21.52
N TYR A 116 1.09 -7.31 20.77
CA TYR A 116 -0.22 -7.87 21.04
C TYR A 116 -0.36 -9.20 20.32
N LYS A 117 -0.76 -10.25 21.04
CA LYS A 117 -1.02 -11.56 20.46
C LYS A 117 -2.33 -12.13 20.99
N ARG A 118 -3.21 -12.54 20.08
CA ARG A 118 -4.47 -13.24 20.41
C ARG A 118 -4.82 -14.19 19.27
N ASP A 119 -5.27 -15.40 19.61
CA ASP A 119 -5.73 -16.43 18.65
C ASP A 119 -4.75 -16.66 17.47
N GLY A 120 -3.45 -16.67 17.75
CA GLY A 120 -2.39 -16.84 16.76
C GLY A 120 -2.07 -15.59 15.91
N GLN A 121 -2.90 -14.55 15.99
CA GLN A 121 -2.65 -13.29 15.31
C GLN A 121 -1.77 -12.37 16.15
N VAL A 122 -0.93 -11.59 15.47
CA VAL A 122 0.03 -10.68 16.09
C VAL A 122 -0.09 -9.29 15.48
N VAL A 123 -0.17 -8.30 16.35
CA VAL A 123 -0.08 -6.86 16.02
C VAL A 123 1.06 -6.25 16.81
N PHE A 124 1.96 -5.58 16.12
CA PHE A 124 2.96 -4.75 16.75
C PHE A 124 2.37 -3.38 17.07
N CYS A 125 2.66 -2.89 18.28
CA CYS A 125 2.28 -1.55 18.72
C CYS A 125 3.56 -0.74 18.90
N ALA A 126 3.59 0.51 18.46
CA ALA A 126 4.79 1.32 18.54
C ALA A 126 4.49 2.75 18.98
N TRP A 127 5.44 3.35 19.68
CA TRP A 127 5.32 4.71 20.21
C TRP A 127 6.58 5.51 19.93
N LYS A 128 6.44 6.82 19.89
CA LYS A 128 7.59 7.72 19.75
C LYS A 128 8.64 7.39 20.82
N LEU A 129 9.84 7.08 20.38
CA LEU A 129 10.99 6.84 21.24
C LEU A 129 11.42 8.17 21.86
N LYS A 130 11.45 8.23 23.19
CA LYS A 130 11.84 9.42 23.96
C LYS A 130 12.67 9.00 25.15
N GLU A 131 13.64 9.84 25.49
CA GLU A 131 14.42 9.64 26.73
C GLU A 131 13.50 9.69 27.95
N SER A 132 13.69 8.73 28.83
CA SER A 132 13.01 8.70 30.12
C SER A 132 13.90 9.30 31.22
N THR A 133 13.40 10.30 31.91
CA THR A 133 14.06 10.91 33.07
C THR A 133 13.84 10.13 34.38
N ALA A 134 13.07 9.07 34.35
CA ALA A 134 12.82 8.21 35.51
C ALA A 134 14.05 7.36 35.88
N SER A 135 14.12 6.87 37.11
CA SER A 135 15.20 5.97 37.51
C SER A 135 15.22 4.70 36.64
N GLN A 136 16.39 4.10 36.45
CA GLN A 136 16.62 2.99 35.52
C GLN A 136 15.67 1.80 35.68
N GLU A 137 15.27 1.49 36.91
CA GLU A 137 14.38 0.35 37.22
C GLU A 137 12.89 0.74 37.21
N THR A 138 12.55 2.02 37.03
CA THR A 138 11.17 2.46 36.93
C THR A 138 10.52 1.96 35.64
N SER A 139 9.32 1.39 35.77
CA SER A 139 8.53 0.96 34.60
C SER A 139 7.75 2.11 33.99
N ILE A 140 8.01 2.39 32.74
CA ILE A 140 7.30 3.37 31.91
C ILE A 140 6.18 2.64 31.17
N SER A 141 4.97 3.19 31.26
CA SER A 141 3.78 2.61 30.64
C SER A 141 3.38 3.40 29.40
N LYS A 142 3.23 2.69 28.28
CA LYS A 142 2.70 3.20 27.03
C LYS A 142 1.38 2.48 26.71
N GLN A 143 0.36 3.22 26.34
CA GLN A 143 -0.99 2.67 26.11
C GLN A 143 -1.41 2.86 24.67
N ILE A 144 -2.25 1.92 24.19
CA ILE A 144 -2.94 1.96 22.90
C ILE A 144 -4.37 1.46 23.08
N LYS A 145 -5.31 1.99 22.33
CA LYS A 145 -6.71 1.56 22.37
C LYS A 145 -6.88 0.22 21.67
N ILE A 146 -7.74 -0.63 22.22
CA ILE A 146 -8.06 -1.93 21.60
C ILE A 146 -8.68 -1.76 20.22
N LYS A 147 -9.46 -0.68 20.00
CA LYS A 147 -9.99 -0.34 18.69
C LYS A 147 -8.88 -0.15 17.66
N THR A 148 -7.78 0.51 18.01
CA THR A 148 -6.63 0.71 17.10
C THR A 148 -5.97 -0.62 16.73
N ILE A 149 -5.88 -1.56 17.69
CA ILE A 149 -5.36 -2.91 17.42
C ILE A 149 -6.32 -3.70 16.52
N ALA A 150 -7.63 -3.62 16.78
CA ALA A 150 -8.67 -4.26 15.98
C ALA A 150 -8.69 -3.70 14.55
N ASP A 151 -8.57 -2.39 14.41
CA ASP A 151 -8.46 -1.74 13.10
C ASP A 151 -7.17 -2.17 12.37
N ALA A 152 -6.03 -2.30 13.08
CA ALA A 152 -4.79 -2.80 12.50
C ALA A 152 -4.91 -4.27 12.02
N MET A 153 -5.67 -5.10 12.73
CA MET A 153 -5.95 -6.48 12.29
C MET A 153 -6.66 -6.52 10.94
N ARG A 154 -7.62 -5.60 10.70
CA ARG A 154 -8.36 -5.49 9.45
C ARG A 154 -7.56 -4.76 8.36
N LEU A 155 -6.96 -3.61 8.71
CA LEU A 155 -6.44 -2.63 7.77
C LEU A 155 -4.92 -2.75 7.54
N GLY A 156 -4.23 -3.55 8.34
CA GLY A 156 -2.79 -3.76 8.25
C GLY A 156 -1.95 -2.79 9.07
N PHE A 157 -2.12 -1.47 8.91
CA PHE A 157 -1.38 -0.43 9.62
C PHE A 157 -2.32 0.73 10.02
N VAL A 158 -2.30 1.15 11.29
CA VAL A 158 -3.15 2.22 11.82
C VAL A 158 -2.36 3.11 12.78
N GLN A 159 -2.64 4.40 12.76
CA GLN A 159 -2.11 5.38 13.72
C GLN A 159 -3.20 5.85 14.67
N GLN A 160 -2.86 5.96 15.95
CA GLN A 160 -3.73 6.55 16.99
C GLN A 160 -3.16 7.89 17.42
N ASP A 161 -3.94 8.96 17.32
CA ASP A 161 -3.60 10.25 17.90
C ASP A 161 -3.55 10.16 19.44
N LYS A 162 -2.41 10.56 20.00
CA LYS A 162 -2.19 10.63 21.46
C LYS A 162 -2.34 12.03 22.02
N GLY A 163 -2.63 13.01 21.15
CA GLY A 163 -2.65 14.43 21.47
C GLY A 163 -1.25 15.07 21.41
N GLY A 164 -1.24 16.40 21.23
CA GLY A 164 0.03 17.15 21.16
C GLY A 164 0.90 16.85 19.93
N GLY A 165 0.32 16.34 18.84
CA GLY A 165 1.05 15.97 17.62
C GLY A 165 1.86 14.67 17.75
N GLU A 166 1.54 13.82 18.72
CA GLU A 166 2.18 12.52 18.92
C GLU A 166 1.23 11.39 18.52
N TYR A 167 1.71 10.42 17.77
CA TYR A 167 0.95 9.26 17.29
C TYR A 167 1.54 7.95 17.79
N ALA A 168 0.68 7.00 18.19
CA ALA A 168 1.04 5.60 18.37
C ALA A 168 0.62 4.81 17.13
N CYS A 169 1.41 3.81 16.75
CA CYS A 169 1.12 2.93 15.61
C CYS A 169 0.71 1.55 16.08
N ALA A 170 -0.21 0.91 15.34
CA ALA A 170 -0.50 -0.51 15.43
C ALA A 170 -0.44 -1.11 14.03
N PHE A 171 0.22 -2.26 13.86
CA PHE A 171 0.39 -2.87 12.54
C PHE A 171 0.63 -4.38 12.62
N ARG A 172 0.20 -5.10 11.59
CA ARG A 172 0.43 -6.53 11.43
C ARG A 172 1.89 -6.82 11.09
N ARG A 173 2.27 -8.11 11.14
CA ARG A 173 3.66 -8.60 10.94
C ARG A 173 4.29 -8.11 9.63
N GLU A 174 3.53 -8.10 8.54
CA GLU A 174 3.99 -7.70 7.21
C GLU A 174 4.46 -6.25 7.11
N PHE A 175 4.06 -5.40 8.06
CA PHE A 175 4.47 -3.99 8.10
C PHE A 175 5.66 -3.72 9.02
N LEU A 176 6.23 -4.74 9.68
CA LEU A 176 7.31 -4.54 10.66
C LEU A 176 8.55 -3.93 10.01
N TYR A 177 9.01 -4.49 8.89
CA TYR A 177 10.17 -3.97 8.16
C TYR A 177 9.91 -2.53 7.67
N PHE A 178 8.75 -2.30 7.06
CA PHE A 178 8.32 -0.99 6.60
C PHE A 178 8.30 0.05 7.73
N TYR A 179 7.74 -0.32 8.90
CA TYR A 179 7.75 0.56 10.07
C TYR A 179 9.16 0.89 10.52
N LEU A 180 10.04 -0.10 10.67
CA LEU A 180 11.41 0.09 11.15
C LEU A 180 12.27 0.89 10.16
N ALA A 181 12.02 0.72 8.85
CA ALA A 181 12.68 1.52 7.83
C ALA A 181 12.33 3.02 7.92
N ASN A 182 11.11 3.35 8.41
CA ASN A 182 10.56 4.70 8.44
C ASN A 182 10.19 5.17 9.84
N VAL A 183 10.82 4.63 10.89
CA VAL A 183 10.43 4.82 12.30
C VAL A 183 10.34 6.29 12.72
N ASP A 184 11.18 7.17 12.16
CA ASP A 184 11.25 8.59 12.52
C ASP A 184 10.04 9.39 12.01
N HIS A 185 9.32 8.88 11.03
CA HIS A 185 8.23 9.60 10.35
C HIS A 185 6.85 9.33 10.97
N PHE A 186 6.63 8.17 11.61
CA PHE A 186 5.30 7.74 12.03
C PHE A 186 4.77 8.32 13.36
N HIS A 187 5.57 9.06 14.10
CA HIS A 187 5.19 9.50 15.45
C HIS A 187 5.03 11.01 15.63
N THR A 188 5.23 11.82 14.60
CA THR A 188 5.28 13.30 14.70
C THR A 188 4.20 14.03 13.91
N ALA A 189 3.57 13.39 12.94
CA ALA A 189 2.40 13.91 12.21
C ALA A 189 1.66 12.71 11.61
N PRO A 190 0.33 12.81 11.32
CA PRO A 190 -0.33 11.84 10.47
C PRO A 190 0.19 12.05 9.05
N THR A 191 1.26 11.37 8.70
CA THR A 191 1.77 11.38 7.32
C THR A 191 0.96 10.45 6.43
N ALA A 192 0.15 9.57 7.01
CA ALA A 192 -0.82 8.76 6.28
C ALA A 192 -1.84 8.16 7.26
N THR A 193 -3.11 8.34 7.04
CA THR A 193 -4.13 7.39 7.51
C THR A 193 -4.15 6.25 6.50
N VAL A 194 -3.91 5.03 6.96
CA VAL A 194 -4.17 3.85 6.15
C VAL A 194 -5.69 3.73 6.04
N ALA A 195 -6.25 3.93 4.86
CA ALA A 195 -7.66 3.69 4.60
C ALA A 195 -8.00 2.22 4.83
N GLU A 196 -9.28 1.94 4.95
CA GLU A 196 -9.84 0.62 5.27
C GLU A 196 -9.35 -0.54 4.37
N ASN A 197 -8.56 -0.27 3.33
CA ASN A 197 -8.05 -1.26 2.37
C ASN A 197 -6.52 -1.35 2.31
N GLY A 198 -5.81 -0.93 3.36
CA GLY A 198 -4.33 -0.98 3.37
C GLY A 198 -3.66 0.05 2.45
N THR A 199 -4.40 1.05 2.00
CA THR A 199 -3.91 2.14 1.16
C THR A 199 -3.67 3.38 2.02
N PHE A 200 -2.55 4.05 1.81
CA PHE A 200 -2.26 5.32 2.48
C PHE A 200 -3.17 6.42 1.93
N VAL A 201 -4.08 6.95 2.74
CA VAL A 201 -4.86 8.16 2.42
C VAL A 201 -4.20 9.36 3.09
N THR A 202 -3.65 10.23 2.29
CA THR A 202 -3.22 11.55 2.74
C THR A 202 -4.44 12.46 2.85
N THR A 203 -4.83 12.83 4.06
CA THR A 203 -5.70 14.00 4.24
C THR A 203 -4.91 15.24 3.85
N GLN A 204 -5.39 15.94 2.83
CA GLN A 204 -4.85 17.23 2.43
C GLN A 204 -4.91 18.24 3.58
N ALA A 205 -3.79 18.43 4.28
CA ALA A 205 -3.47 19.71 4.85
C ALA A 205 -2.45 20.33 3.87
N ASN A 206 -2.79 21.48 3.33
CA ASN A 206 -1.89 22.31 2.51
C ASN A 206 -0.56 22.50 3.24
N ASP A 207 0.44 21.68 2.90
CA ASP A 207 1.85 22.01 2.92
C ASP A 207 2.62 20.94 2.15
N GLN A 208 3.37 21.38 1.16
CA GLN A 208 4.04 20.62 0.11
C GLN A 208 5.20 19.76 0.66
N ALA A 209 4.90 18.52 1.07
CA ALA A 209 5.93 17.49 1.14
C ALA A 209 5.69 16.54 -0.06
N THR A 210 6.61 16.52 -1.01
CA THR A 210 6.60 15.62 -2.15
C THR A 210 6.56 14.17 -1.67
N GLN A 211 5.47 13.46 -1.98
CA GLN A 211 5.40 12.01 -1.76
C GLN A 211 6.45 11.33 -2.63
N ILE A 212 7.05 10.25 -2.12
CA ILE A 212 8.05 9.48 -2.85
C ILE A 212 7.33 8.65 -3.93
N GLY A 213 7.67 8.91 -5.19
CA GLY A 213 7.07 8.24 -6.35
C GLY A 213 7.32 6.74 -6.35
N CYS A 214 6.32 5.99 -6.76
CA CYS A 214 6.36 4.53 -6.84
C CYS A 214 5.58 4.00 -8.05
N ASN A 215 5.72 2.71 -8.33
CA ASN A 215 4.95 2.04 -9.37
C ASN A 215 3.87 1.19 -8.69
N ILE A 216 2.60 1.44 -8.98
CA ILE A 216 1.45 0.76 -8.37
C ILE A 216 0.61 0.13 -9.47
N LEU A 217 0.29 -1.16 -9.31
CA LEU A 217 -0.60 -1.91 -10.20
C LEU A 217 -1.87 -2.30 -9.44
N LEU A 218 -2.98 -1.65 -9.78
CA LEU A 218 -4.31 -1.95 -9.26
C LEU A 218 -4.95 -3.06 -10.10
N TYR A 219 -5.32 -4.16 -9.46
CA TYR A 219 -5.95 -5.29 -10.16
C TYR A 219 -7.24 -5.74 -9.48
N GLY A 220 -8.12 -6.37 -10.24
CA GLY A 220 -9.40 -6.88 -9.76
C GLY A 220 -10.41 -7.01 -10.89
N VAL A 221 -11.63 -7.45 -10.55
CA VAL A 221 -12.70 -7.69 -11.51
C VAL A 221 -13.11 -6.43 -12.28
N PRO A 222 -13.66 -6.56 -13.49
CA PRO A 222 -14.21 -5.42 -14.23
C PRO A 222 -15.26 -4.66 -13.40
N GLY A 223 -15.15 -3.34 -13.35
CA GLY A 223 -16.09 -2.51 -12.58
C GLY A 223 -15.87 -2.52 -11.05
N SER A 224 -14.75 -3.03 -10.52
CA SER A 224 -14.44 -2.96 -9.08
C SER A 224 -14.08 -1.55 -8.57
N GLY A 225 -13.94 -0.55 -9.45
CA GLY A 225 -13.63 0.83 -9.05
C GLY A 225 -12.15 1.22 -9.16
N LYS A 226 -11.31 0.46 -9.86
CA LYS A 226 -9.85 0.75 -10.03
C LYS A 226 -9.57 2.18 -10.48
N SER A 227 -10.17 2.62 -11.59
CA SER A 227 -9.97 3.98 -12.13
C SER A 227 -10.59 5.07 -11.25
N HIS A 228 -11.68 4.76 -10.53
CA HIS A 228 -12.25 5.65 -9.53
C HIS A 228 -11.27 5.89 -8.38
N LYS A 229 -10.64 4.83 -7.89
CA LYS A 229 -9.61 4.90 -6.86
C LYS A 229 -8.43 5.77 -7.28
N ILE A 230 -7.94 5.64 -8.53
CA ILE A 230 -6.88 6.51 -9.04
C ILE A 230 -7.30 7.98 -8.96
N LYS A 231 -8.54 8.28 -9.40
CA LYS A 231 -9.05 9.65 -9.39
C LYS A 231 -9.20 10.23 -7.98
N THR A 232 -9.66 9.43 -7.02
CA THR A 232 -9.98 9.92 -5.66
C THR A 232 -8.78 9.94 -4.72
N GLU A 233 -7.84 9.01 -4.89
CA GLU A 233 -6.74 8.83 -3.93
C GLU A 233 -5.40 9.37 -4.44
N TYR A 234 -5.21 9.49 -5.75
CA TYR A 234 -3.92 9.89 -6.31
C TYR A 234 -3.99 11.23 -7.03
N CYS A 235 -4.75 11.34 -8.11
CA CYS A 235 -4.83 12.58 -8.88
C CYS A 235 -6.10 12.62 -9.74
N ASP A 236 -6.81 13.76 -9.71
CA ASP A 236 -7.92 14.10 -10.62
C ASP A 236 -7.62 15.30 -11.52
N ASN A 237 -6.44 15.92 -11.36
CA ASN A 237 -6.01 17.08 -12.13
C ASN A 237 -5.19 16.65 -13.36
N GLU A 238 -5.71 16.93 -14.55
CA GLU A 238 -5.08 16.60 -15.84
C GLU A 238 -3.76 17.34 -16.09
N ASP A 239 -3.50 18.46 -15.42
CA ASP A 239 -2.23 19.19 -15.54
C ASP A 239 -1.04 18.40 -14.98
N PHE A 240 -1.29 17.57 -13.97
CA PHE A 240 -0.30 16.76 -13.29
C PHE A 240 -0.33 15.28 -13.70
N MET A 241 -1.18 14.92 -14.67
CA MET A 241 -1.36 13.54 -15.08
C MET A 241 -1.28 13.39 -16.61
N GLU A 242 -0.68 12.29 -17.04
CA GLU A 242 -0.84 11.72 -18.39
C GLU A 242 -1.55 10.38 -18.24
N ARG A 243 -2.66 10.21 -18.97
CA ARG A 243 -3.43 8.94 -18.95
C ARG A 243 -3.39 8.30 -20.31
N VAL A 244 -3.08 7.00 -20.34
CA VAL A 244 -3.03 6.18 -21.55
C VAL A 244 -3.78 4.87 -21.32
N VAL A 245 -4.29 4.29 -22.41
CA VAL A 245 -4.91 2.97 -22.41
C VAL A 245 -4.07 2.05 -23.29
N PHE A 246 -3.58 0.95 -22.74
CA PHE A 246 -2.88 -0.04 -23.54
C PHE A 246 -3.89 -0.87 -24.36
N HIS A 247 -3.52 -1.20 -25.58
CA HIS A 247 -4.26 -2.06 -26.50
C HIS A 247 -3.25 -2.90 -27.33
N PRO A 248 -3.68 -3.95 -28.03
CA PRO A 248 -2.76 -4.89 -28.69
C PRO A 248 -1.77 -4.23 -29.65
N ASP A 249 -2.18 -3.16 -30.33
CA ASP A 249 -1.35 -2.44 -31.31
C ASP A 249 -0.59 -1.25 -30.71
N TYR A 250 -0.65 -1.02 -29.39
CA TYR A 250 0.08 0.06 -28.72
C TYR A 250 1.58 -0.29 -28.68
N THR A 251 2.43 0.64 -29.09
CA THR A 251 3.85 0.40 -29.28
C THR A 251 4.74 1.25 -28.37
N TYR A 252 6.03 0.92 -28.32
CA TYR A 252 7.07 1.74 -27.69
C TYR A 252 7.06 3.18 -28.23
N SER A 253 6.89 3.34 -29.55
CA SER A 253 6.86 4.66 -30.20
C SER A 253 5.67 5.52 -29.77
N ASP A 254 4.52 4.91 -29.51
CA ASP A 254 3.35 5.61 -28.99
C ASP A 254 3.54 6.03 -27.53
N PHE A 255 4.25 5.20 -26.76
CA PHE A 255 4.48 5.40 -25.33
C PHE A 255 5.60 6.39 -25.05
N VAL A 256 6.76 6.17 -25.65
CA VAL A 256 7.97 6.95 -25.41
C VAL A 256 8.09 8.15 -26.36
N GLY A 257 7.81 7.93 -27.63
CA GLY A 257 7.90 8.92 -28.69
C GLY A 257 8.60 8.39 -29.92
N GLN A 258 8.52 9.16 -31.00
CA GLN A 258 9.04 8.76 -32.29
C GLN A 258 9.51 9.96 -33.12
N ILE A 259 10.42 9.72 -34.07
CA ILE A 259 10.82 10.69 -35.05
C ILE A 259 9.78 10.73 -36.17
N MET A 260 9.16 11.90 -36.41
CA MET A 260 8.15 12.07 -37.46
C MET A 260 8.51 13.22 -38.41
N PRO A 261 8.27 13.03 -39.73
CA PRO A 261 8.44 14.13 -40.67
C PRO A 261 7.43 15.25 -40.39
N THR A 262 7.92 16.45 -40.21
CA THR A 262 7.12 17.67 -40.00
C THR A 262 7.57 18.74 -40.97
N ASN A 263 6.62 19.47 -41.52
CA ASN A 263 6.93 20.63 -42.38
C ASN A 263 7.17 21.85 -41.48
N VAL A 264 8.42 22.35 -41.46
CA VAL A 264 8.79 23.56 -40.77
C VAL A 264 9.27 24.57 -41.82
N ASP A 265 8.57 25.67 -41.99
CA ASP A 265 8.87 26.76 -42.94
C ASP A 265 9.12 26.28 -44.39
N GLY A 266 8.33 25.30 -44.88
CA GLY A 266 8.47 24.73 -46.20
C GLY A 266 9.55 23.68 -46.38
N HIS A 267 10.27 23.34 -45.36
CA HIS A 267 11.28 22.28 -45.31
C HIS A 267 10.83 21.08 -44.47
N ILE A 268 11.12 19.86 -44.92
CA ILE A 268 10.83 18.67 -44.12
C ILE A 268 11.93 18.50 -43.07
N ALA A 269 11.53 18.59 -41.80
CA ALA A 269 12.35 18.26 -40.64
C ALA A 269 11.86 16.94 -40.03
N TYR A 270 12.72 16.28 -39.25
CA TYR A 270 12.43 15.02 -38.56
C TYR A 270 12.62 15.17 -37.05
N PRO A 271 11.76 15.96 -36.37
CA PRO A 271 11.86 16.11 -34.92
C PRO A 271 11.39 14.85 -34.20
N PHE A 272 11.98 14.61 -33.01
CA PHE A 272 11.41 13.66 -32.07
C PHE A 272 10.13 14.24 -31.46
N ILE A 273 9.03 13.50 -31.59
CA ILE A 273 7.72 13.85 -30.99
C ILE A 273 7.58 13.01 -29.71
N PRO A 274 7.62 13.65 -28.52
CA PRO A 274 7.58 12.91 -27.25
C PRO A 274 6.20 12.26 -27.02
N GLY A 275 6.21 10.98 -26.64
CA GLY A 275 5.04 10.23 -26.19
C GLY A 275 4.66 10.59 -24.74
N PRO A 276 3.57 9.99 -24.21
CA PRO A 276 3.05 10.28 -22.86
C PRO A 276 4.10 10.10 -21.75
N PHE A 277 4.89 9.04 -21.81
CA PHE A 277 5.96 8.80 -20.85
C PHE A 277 6.98 9.96 -20.85
N THR A 278 7.48 10.35 -22.01
CA THR A 278 8.48 11.43 -22.13
C THR A 278 7.91 12.78 -21.73
N ARG A 279 6.63 13.05 -22.06
CA ARG A 279 5.97 14.30 -21.68
C ARG A 279 5.83 14.44 -20.17
N ILE A 280 5.32 13.40 -19.48
CA ILE A 280 5.13 13.47 -18.02
C ILE A 280 6.48 13.45 -17.29
N LEU A 281 7.47 12.72 -17.79
CA LEU A 281 8.82 12.72 -17.26
C LEU A 281 9.42 14.12 -17.30
N LYS A 282 9.27 14.82 -18.45
CA LYS A 282 9.71 16.22 -18.59
C LYS A 282 9.04 17.13 -17.57
N LYS A 283 7.71 17.06 -17.43
CA LYS A 283 6.96 17.85 -16.43
C LYS A 283 7.48 17.61 -15.01
N ALA A 284 7.76 16.35 -14.65
CA ALA A 284 8.26 15.99 -13.33
C ALA A 284 9.67 16.50 -13.07
N ILE A 285 10.55 16.49 -14.08
CA ILE A 285 11.92 17.03 -13.99
C ILE A 285 11.91 18.56 -13.92
N ASP A 286 11.09 19.20 -14.75
CA ASP A 286 11.00 20.68 -14.82
C ASP A 286 10.44 21.29 -13.52
N ASN A 287 9.61 20.53 -12.78
CA ASN A 287 9.00 21.03 -11.55
C ASN A 287 8.96 19.94 -10.45
N GLN A 288 9.99 19.89 -9.64
CA GLN A 288 10.12 18.93 -8.54
C GLN A 288 9.29 19.28 -7.29
N ALA A 289 8.62 20.43 -7.28
CA ALA A 289 7.76 20.84 -6.15
C ALA A 289 6.38 20.14 -6.17
N HIS A 290 6.00 19.49 -7.27
CA HIS A 290 4.72 18.80 -7.43
C HIS A 290 4.92 17.34 -7.79
N ASN A 291 3.96 16.51 -7.40
CA ASN A 291 3.87 15.12 -7.84
C ASN A 291 3.20 15.04 -9.21
N TYR A 292 3.71 14.15 -10.06
CA TYR A 292 3.19 13.86 -11.39
C TYR A 292 2.80 12.39 -11.50
N TYR A 293 1.82 12.09 -12.37
CA TYR A 293 1.20 10.77 -12.45
C TYR A 293 1.11 10.30 -13.90
N LEU A 294 1.74 9.16 -14.19
CA LEU A 294 1.50 8.42 -15.41
C LEU A 294 0.49 7.32 -15.12
N VAL A 295 -0.70 7.41 -15.67
CA VAL A 295 -1.77 6.43 -15.49
C VAL A 295 -1.89 5.56 -16.72
N ILE A 296 -1.69 4.25 -16.56
CA ILE A 296 -1.77 3.23 -17.61
C ILE A 296 -2.99 2.36 -17.35
N GLU A 297 -4.06 2.59 -18.10
CA GLU A 297 -5.24 1.75 -18.03
C GLU A 297 -5.05 0.48 -18.86
N GLU A 298 -5.58 -0.66 -18.37
CA GLU A 298 -5.60 -1.94 -19.05
C GLU A 298 -4.19 -2.42 -19.48
N ILE A 299 -3.22 -2.35 -18.56
CA ILE A 299 -1.80 -2.63 -18.85
C ILE A 299 -1.56 -4.00 -19.51
N ASN A 300 -2.40 -4.99 -19.22
CA ASN A 300 -2.32 -6.34 -19.75
C ASN A 300 -3.00 -6.51 -21.14
N ARG A 301 -3.69 -5.50 -21.66
CA ARG A 301 -4.23 -5.53 -23.02
C ARG A 301 -3.19 -5.25 -24.10
N GLY A 302 -2.06 -4.63 -23.73
CA GLY A 302 -0.90 -4.45 -24.60
C GLY A 302 0.26 -5.35 -24.17
N ASN A 303 1.24 -5.53 -25.08
CA ASN A 303 2.49 -6.19 -24.71
C ASN A 303 3.36 -5.24 -23.86
N ALA A 304 3.04 -5.11 -22.58
CA ALA A 304 3.68 -4.14 -21.68
C ALA A 304 5.22 -4.21 -21.69
N PRO A 305 5.89 -5.37 -21.62
CA PRO A 305 7.34 -5.43 -21.74
C PRO A 305 7.88 -4.82 -23.04
N ALA A 306 7.22 -5.03 -24.17
CA ALA A 306 7.62 -4.46 -25.45
C ALA A 306 7.33 -2.96 -25.54
N ILE A 307 6.20 -2.51 -24.99
CA ILE A 307 5.80 -1.10 -24.93
C ILE A 307 6.78 -0.29 -24.08
N PHE A 308 7.19 -0.83 -22.93
CA PHE A 308 8.18 -0.17 -22.06
C PHE A 308 9.59 -0.21 -22.68
N GLY A 309 9.95 -1.31 -23.41
CA GLY A 309 11.27 -1.46 -23.98
C GLY A 309 12.37 -1.23 -22.95
N GLU A 310 13.34 -0.36 -23.25
CA GLU A 310 14.45 -0.03 -22.33
C GLU A 310 14.01 0.78 -21.09
N VAL A 311 12.88 1.52 -21.18
CA VAL A 311 12.30 2.26 -20.05
C VAL A 311 11.90 1.31 -18.90
N PHE A 312 11.71 0.04 -19.20
CA PHE A 312 11.45 -1.00 -18.20
C PHE A 312 12.52 -1.05 -17.09
N GLN A 313 13.79 -0.79 -17.44
CA GLN A 313 14.87 -0.74 -16.44
C GLN A 313 14.69 0.39 -15.43
N LEU A 314 13.99 1.47 -15.79
CA LEU A 314 13.76 2.62 -14.92
C LEU A 314 12.75 2.34 -13.80
N LEU A 315 11.99 1.24 -13.90
CA LEU A 315 11.01 0.83 -12.90
C LEU A 315 11.64 0.22 -11.64
N ASP A 316 12.93 -0.15 -11.66
CA ASP A 316 13.69 -0.49 -10.46
C ASP A 316 14.03 0.83 -9.74
N ARG A 317 13.46 1.05 -8.54
CA ARG A 317 13.55 2.32 -7.83
C ARG A 317 14.18 2.16 -6.44
N VAL A 318 14.98 3.15 -6.06
CA VAL A 318 15.52 3.33 -4.71
C VAL A 318 15.17 4.76 -4.28
N ASP A 319 14.57 4.92 -3.11
CA ASP A 319 14.09 6.22 -2.59
C ASP A 319 13.21 7.00 -3.58
N GLY A 320 12.42 6.27 -4.37
CA GLY A 320 11.50 6.83 -5.36
C GLY A 320 12.13 7.22 -6.70
N GLU A 321 13.45 7.21 -6.84
CA GLU A 321 14.14 7.44 -8.12
C GLU A 321 14.53 6.12 -8.79
N SER A 322 14.74 6.16 -10.13
CA SER A 322 15.31 5.00 -10.81
C SER A 322 16.70 4.67 -10.28
N GLU A 323 16.92 3.43 -9.84
CA GLU A 323 18.23 2.93 -9.42
C GLU A 323 19.24 3.07 -10.58
N TYR A 324 18.86 2.63 -11.76
CA TYR A 324 19.69 2.68 -12.97
C TYR A 324 19.14 3.69 -13.97
N GLY A 325 20.02 4.38 -14.67
CA GLY A 325 19.65 5.28 -15.78
C GLY A 325 19.88 4.60 -17.13
N ILE A 326 19.02 4.89 -18.09
CA ILE A 326 19.18 4.45 -19.50
C ILE A 326 19.87 5.52 -20.35
N SER A 327 20.47 5.11 -21.48
CA SER A 327 21.04 6.00 -22.49
C SER A 327 20.07 6.05 -23.67
N ASN A 328 19.31 7.13 -23.76
CA ASN A 328 18.44 7.40 -24.90
C ASN A 328 18.54 8.90 -25.21
N ALA A 329 19.19 9.20 -26.32
CA ALA A 329 19.52 10.57 -26.70
C ALA A 329 18.27 11.43 -26.97
N ASP A 330 17.21 10.85 -27.56
CA ASP A 330 15.98 11.54 -27.91
C ASP A 330 15.19 11.93 -26.66
N ILE A 331 15.05 10.99 -25.71
CA ILE A 331 14.41 11.29 -24.44
C ILE A 331 15.26 12.32 -23.67
N ALA A 332 16.59 12.10 -23.58
CA ALA A 332 17.48 12.98 -22.84
C ALA A 332 17.49 14.41 -23.40
N GLN A 333 17.52 14.56 -24.72
CA GLN A 333 17.41 15.86 -25.38
C GLN A 333 16.07 16.52 -25.10
N SER A 334 14.96 15.75 -25.13
CA SER A 334 13.61 16.27 -24.88
C SER A 334 13.41 16.72 -23.42
N VAL A 335 13.97 15.94 -22.47
CA VAL A 335 13.74 16.13 -21.03
C VAL A 335 14.75 17.11 -20.43
N TYR A 336 16.04 16.96 -20.74
CA TYR A 336 17.13 17.72 -20.11
C TYR A 336 17.80 18.74 -21.04
N GLY A 337 17.54 18.66 -22.35
CA GLY A 337 18.28 19.46 -23.34
C GLY A 337 19.73 18.99 -23.58
N VAL A 338 20.11 17.83 -23.02
CA VAL A 338 21.47 17.26 -23.08
C VAL A 338 21.37 15.79 -23.46
N PRO A 339 21.68 15.42 -24.74
CA PRO A 339 21.43 14.08 -25.27
C PRO A 339 22.30 12.96 -24.62
N GLU A 340 23.42 13.33 -24.00
CA GLU A 340 24.33 12.40 -23.33
C GLU A 340 23.91 12.08 -21.89
N GLN A 341 22.96 12.82 -21.34
CA GLN A 341 22.50 12.62 -19.97
C GLN A 341 21.76 11.29 -19.81
N LYS A 342 22.07 10.56 -18.73
CA LYS A 342 21.31 9.36 -18.36
C LYS A 342 19.88 9.75 -17.97
N VAL A 343 18.91 9.09 -18.59
CA VAL A 343 17.50 9.27 -18.26
C VAL A 343 17.18 8.45 -17.01
N LYS A 344 16.51 9.08 -16.03
CA LYS A 344 15.99 8.46 -14.81
C LYS A 344 14.58 8.96 -14.51
N ILE A 345 13.77 8.16 -13.85
CA ILE A 345 12.50 8.59 -13.28
C ILE A 345 12.78 9.26 -11.94
N PRO A 346 12.33 10.51 -11.71
CA PRO A 346 12.55 11.24 -10.46
C PRO A 346 11.57 10.78 -9.36
N ALA A 347 11.90 11.16 -8.11
CA ALA A 347 11.12 10.78 -6.93
C ALA A 347 9.70 11.38 -6.86
N ASN A 348 9.39 12.38 -7.66
CA ASN A 348 8.07 13.00 -7.74
C ASN A 348 7.19 12.49 -8.91
N LEU A 349 7.59 11.41 -9.60
CA LEU A 349 6.80 10.79 -10.67
C LEU A 349 6.25 9.43 -10.22
N PHE A 350 4.93 9.31 -10.16
CA PHE A 350 4.21 8.07 -9.89
C PHE A 350 3.81 7.39 -11.20
N ILE A 351 3.93 6.05 -11.25
CA ILE A 351 3.38 5.26 -12.34
C ILE A 351 2.29 4.36 -11.77
N LEU A 352 1.06 4.62 -12.20
CA LEU A 352 -0.14 3.90 -11.76
C LEU A 352 -0.66 3.08 -12.92
N ALA A 353 -0.94 1.80 -12.70
CA ALA A 353 -1.51 0.96 -13.74
C ALA A 353 -2.77 0.26 -13.25
N THR A 354 -3.70 -0.04 -14.16
CA THR A 354 -4.85 -0.89 -13.89
C THR A 354 -4.79 -2.17 -14.72
N MET A 355 -5.31 -3.27 -14.15
CA MET A 355 -5.40 -4.57 -14.80
C MET A 355 -6.72 -5.25 -14.44
N ASN A 356 -7.46 -5.71 -15.44
CA ASN A 356 -8.57 -6.63 -15.24
C ASN A 356 -8.02 -8.06 -15.15
N THR A 357 -8.46 -8.80 -14.15
CA THR A 357 -8.06 -10.20 -13.96
C THR A 357 -8.85 -11.15 -14.85
N ALA A 358 -10.09 -10.79 -15.20
CA ALA A 358 -11.03 -11.61 -15.95
C ALA A 358 -10.86 -11.59 -17.47
N ASP A 359 -10.10 -10.66 -18.02
CA ASP A 359 -10.06 -10.48 -19.46
C ASP A 359 -9.41 -11.68 -20.18
N GLN A 360 -10.11 -12.26 -21.12
CA GLN A 360 -9.60 -13.27 -22.06
C GLN A 360 -8.78 -12.55 -23.15
N ASN A 361 -7.80 -13.24 -23.73
CA ASN A 361 -6.93 -12.70 -24.80
C ASN A 361 -6.07 -11.49 -24.37
N VAL A 362 -5.56 -11.52 -23.13
CA VAL A 362 -4.61 -10.52 -22.61
C VAL A 362 -3.18 -11.05 -22.59
N PHE A 363 -2.22 -10.14 -22.59
CA PHE A 363 -0.82 -10.50 -22.40
C PHE A 363 -0.55 -10.81 -20.93
N THR A 364 0.16 -11.91 -20.68
CA THR A 364 0.59 -12.26 -19.33
C THR A 364 1.77 -11.38 -18.91
N LEU A 365 1.65 -10.71 -17.79
CA LEU A 365 2.78 -10.02 -17.17
C LEU A 365 3.67 -11.05 -16.48
N ASP A 366 4.94 -11.12 -16.87
CA ASP A 366 5.91 -12.05 -16.29
C ASP A 366 6.32 -11.61 -14.86
N THR A 367 7.02 -12.50 -14.16
CA THR A 367 7.48 -12.25 -12.79
C THR A 367 8.47 -11.08 -12.73
N ALA A 368 9.34 -10.91 -13.74
CA ALA A 368 10.30 -9.82 -13.78
C ALA A 368 9.62 -8.47 -13.92
N PHE A 369 8.49 -8.40 -14.65
CA PHE A 369 7.67 -7.22 -14.76
C PHE A 369 6.94 -6.94 -13.44
N LYS A 370 6.24 -7.95 -12.88
CA LYS A 370 5.43 -7.81 -11.67
C LYS A 370 6.22 -7.36 -10.43
N ARG A 371 7.46 -7.84 -10.26
CA ARG A 371 8.30 -7.50 -9.09
C ARG A 371 8.62 -6.01 -8.96
N ARG A 372 8.48 -5.22 -10.04
CA ARG A 372 8.74 -3.77 -10.07
C ARG A 372 7.52 -2.94 -9.67
N TRP A 373 6.42 -3.60 -9.36
CA TRP A 373 5.15 -2.98 -9.03
C TRP A 373 4.69 -3.35 -7.64
N SER A 374 4.19 -2.36 -6.91
CA SER A 374 3.36 -2.59 -5.73
C SER A 374 1.98 -3.06 -6.20
N MET A 375 1.71 -4.36 -6.07
CA MET A 375 0.46 -4.98 -6.51
C MET A 375 -0.63 -4.75 -5.47
N GLN A 376 -1.75 -4.12 -5.86
CA GLN A 376 -2.89 -3.86 -4.97
C GLN A 376 -4.17 -4.45 -5.55
N SER A 377 -4.77 -5.37 -4.83
CA SER A 377 -6.10 -5.91 -5.15
C SER A 377 -7.18 -4.90 -4.79
N ILE A 378 -8.09 -4.66 -5.72
CA ILE A 378 -9.30 -3.87 -5.46
C ILE A 378 -10.44 -4.82 -5.16
N GLU A 379 -10.85 -4.85 -3.90
CA GLU A 379 -11.98 -5.66 -3.47
C GLU A 379 -13.27 -5.22 -4.16
N ASN A 380 -14.05 -6.20 -4.55
CA ASN A 380 -15.34 -5.97 -5.17
C ASN A 380 -16.42 -5.84 -4.09
N ARG A 381 -16.66 -4.63 -3.60
CA ARG A 381 -17.64 -4.34 -2.55
C ARG A 381 -18.89 -3.68 -3.13
N ILE A 382 -19.87 -4.48 -3.52
CA ILE A 382 -21.15 -3.99 -4.09
C ILE A 382 -21.86 -3.04 -3.12
N SER A 383 -21.79 -3.31 -1.81
CA SER A 383 -22.43 -2.51 -0.78
C SER A 383 -21.92 -1.07 -0.66
N GLU A 384 -20.71 -0.78 -1.14
CA GLU A 384 -20.10 0.56 -1.10
C GLU A 384 -20.41 1.39 -2.35
N CYS A 385 -21.07 0.81 -3.36
CA CYS A 385 -21.51 1.52 -4.54
C CYS A 385 -22.60 2.56 -4.19
N THR A 386 -22.46 3.79 -4.68
CA THR A 386 -23.37 4.91 -4.37
C THR A 386 -24.82 4.64 -4.74
N PHE A 387 -25.07 3.78 -5.72
CA PHE A 387 -26.40 3.35 -6.18
C PHE A 387 -26.69 1.86 -5.90
N ALA A 388 -26.01 1.26 -4.92
CA ALA A 388 -26.20 -0.15 -4.57
C ALA A 388 -27.66 -0.53 -4.28
N ASP A 389 -28.40 0.35 -3.64
CA ASP A 389 -29.80 0.13 -3.25
C ASP A 389 -30.81 0.60 -4.30
N LYS A 390 -30.36 1.03 -5.49
CA LYS A 390 -31.23 1.40 -6.60
C LYS A 390 -31.91 0.15 -7.17
N HIS A 391 -33.22 0.26 -7.41
CA HIS A 391 -34.03 -0.82 -7.99
C HIS A 391 -33.77 -0.98 -9.49
N ILE A 392 -33.65 -2.22 -9.95
CA ILE A 392 -33.45 -2.54 -11.36
C ILE A 392 -34.79 -2.46 -12.08
N CYS A 393 -34.89 -1.60 -13.11
CA CYS A 393 -36.07 -1.49 -13.99
C CYS A 393 -37.42 -1.36 -13.25
N GLY A 394 -37.42 -0.69 -12.09
CA GLY A 394 -38.64 -0.52 -11.26
C GLY A 394 -39.12 -1.80 -10.54
N THR A 395 -38.34 -2.88 -10.55
CA THR A 395 -38.64 -4.11 -9.80
C THR A 395 -38.37 -3.92 -8.30
N GLN A 396 -38.63 -4.96 -7.48
CA GLN A 396 -38.28 -4.97 -6.06
C GLN A 396 -36.83 -5.41 -5.79
N VAL A 397 -36.04 -5.70 -6.85
CA VAL A 397 -34.67 -6.18 -6.74
C VAL A 397 -33.73 -4.99 -6.88
N THR A 398 -32.86 -4.79 -5.89
CA THR A 398 -31.82 -3.77 -5.95
C THR A 398 -30.59 -4.26 -6.70
N TRP A 399 -29.75 -3.34 -7.18
CA TRP A 399 -28.46 -3.68 -7.80
C TRP A 399 -27.61 -4.55 -6.87
N ARG A 400 -27.53 -4.18 -5.59
CA ARG A 400 -26.81 -4.96 -4.56
C ARG A 400 -27.29 -6.42 -4.53
N ASN A 401 -28.58 -6.62 -4.27
CA ASN A 401 -29.12 -7.97 -4.11
C ASN A 401 -28.94 -8.82 -5.37
N PHE A 402 -29.08 -8.21 -6.55
CA PHE A 402 -28.85 -8.90 -7.81
C PHE A 402 -27.38 -9.28 -7.98
N ALA A 403 -26.45 -8.29 -7.88
CA ALA A 403 -25.05 -8.53 -8.15
C ALA A 403 -24.39 -9.46 -7.12
N GLU A 404 -24.72 -9.33 -5.84
CA GLU A 404 -24.24 -10.25 -4.80
C GLU A 404 -24.73 -11.67 -5.07
N ARG A 405 -26.03 -11.86 -5.39
CA ARG A 405 -26.57 -13.19 -5.67
C ARG A 405 -25.99 -13.82 -6.93
N ILE A 406 -25.80 -13.04 -7.99
CA ILE A 406 -25.17 -13.54 -9.22
C ILE A 406 -23.69 -13.90 -8.95
N ASN A 407 -22.97 -13.07 -8.20
CA ASN A 407 -21.58 -13.36 -7.86
C ASN A 407 -21.41 -14.62 -7.01
N GLU A 408 -22.35 -14.91 -6.09
CA GLU A 408 -22.41 -16.20 -5.38
C GLU A 408 -22.62 -17.37 -6.35
N LEU A 409 -23.57 -17.24 -7.29
CA LEU A 409 -23.84 -18.29 -8.27
C LEU A 409 -22.65 -18.56 -9.20
N ILE A 410 -21.94 -17.52 -9.63
CA ILE A 410 -20.73 -17.66 -10.46
C ILE A 410 -19.66 -18.46 -9.71
N ILE A 411 -19.47 -18.19 -8.41
CA ILE A 411 -18.52 -18.93 -7.58
C ILE A 411 -18.96 -20.38 -7.38
N ASP A 412 -20.24 -20.60 -7.04
CA ASP A 412 -20.79 -21.94 -6.76
C ASP A 412 -20.76 -22.85 -8.01
N LEU A 413 -21.04 -22.30 -9.20
CA LEU A 413 -21.04 -23.04 -10.47
C LEU A 413 -19.62 -23.27 -11.00
N GLY A 414 -18.65 -22.46 -10.59
CA GLY A 414 -17.27 -22.54 -11.05
C GLY A 414 -16.45 -23.70 -10.46
N ASP A 415 -17.03 -24.59 -9.64
CA ASP A 415 -16.37 -25.76 -9.00
C ASP A 415 -15.02 -25.44 -8.34
N GLY A 416 -14.85 -24.22 -7.80
CA GLY A 416 -13.59 -23.77 -7.19
C GLY A 416 -12.47 -23.49 -8.20
N ASN A 417 -12.77 -23.36 -9.49
CA ASN A 417 -11.81 -22.89 -10.48
C ASN A 417 -11.46 -21.43 -10.21
N VAL A 418 -10.15 -21.13 -10.13
CA VAL A 418 -9.61 -19.79 -9.88
C VAL A 418 -10.12 -18.74 -10.90
N GLY A 419 -10.57 -19.17 -12.09
CA GLY A 419 -11.14 -18.30 -13.13
C GLY A 419 -12.55 -17.76 -12.82
N SER A 420 -13.34 -18.44 -11.99
CA SER A 420 -14.72 -18.00 -11.68
C SER A 420 -14.78 -16.78 -10.76
N GLU A 421 -13.77 -16.57 -9.92
CA GLU A 421 -13.70 -15.36 -9.09
C GLU A 421 -13.49 -14.09 -9.92
N ASP A 422 -12.81 -14.21 -11.04
CA ASP A 422 -12.45 -13.07 -11.90
C ASP A 422 -13.62 -12.61 -12.78
N THR A 423 -14.60 -13.48 -13.08
CA THR A 423 -15.78 -13.17 -13.92
C THR A 423 -16.94 -12.54 -13.14
N ARG A 424 -16.78 -12.23 -11.87
CA ARG A 424 -17.81 -11.58 -11.04
C ARG A 424 -18.17 -10.16 -11.55
N LEU A 425 -19.43 -9.79 -11.34
CA LEU A 425 -19.89 -8.43 -11.56
C LEU A 425 -19.26 -7.47 -10.54
N GLY A 426 -18.58 -6.43 -11.01
CA GLY A 426 -18.04 -5.39 -10.17
C GLY A 426 -19.13 -4.42 -9.66
N ALA A 427 -18.84 -3.74 -8.53
CA ALA A 427 -19.76 -2.76 -7.92
C ALA A 427 -20.21 -1.66 -8.89
N TYR A 428 -19.30 -1.22 -9.76
CA TYR A 428 -19.50 -0.19 -10.80
C TYR A 428 -19.49 -0.79 -12.21
N PHE A 429 -19.89 -2.04 -12.36
CA PHE A 429 -20.04 -2.70 -13.67
C PHE A 429 -21.07 -1.98 -14.54
N VAL A 430 -22.11 -1.44 -13.92
CA VAL A 430 -23.14 -0.59 -14.55
C VAL A 430 -23.02 0.85 -14.08
N ARG A 431 -23.56 1.75 -14.87
CA ARG A 431 -23.82 3.14 -14.45
C ARG A 431 -25.23 3.22 -13.85
N GLU A 432 -25.45 4.19 -12.98
CA GLU A 432 -26.72 4.36 -12.28
C GLU A 432 -27.94 4.44 -13.22
N ASN A 433 -27.83 5.14 -14.34
CA ASN A 433 -28.88 5.28 -15.34
C ASN A 433 -29.16 4.01 -16.17
N GLU A 434 -28.21 3.08 -16.22
CA GLU A 434 -28.37 1.80 -16.93
C GLU A 434 -29.25 0.80 -16.17
N LEU A 435 -29.58 1.10 -14.90
CA LEU A 435 -30.56 0.36 -14.10
C LEU A 435 -32.02 0.78 -14.35
N ASP A 436 -32.26 1.84 -15.10
CA ASP A 436 -33.60 2.42 -15.25
C ASP A 436 -34.43 1.71 -16.34
N THR A 437 -33.79 1.11 -17.34
CA THR A 437 -34.47 0.50 -18.49
C THR A 437 -34.06 -0.95 -18.71
N GLU A 438 -35.05 -1.80 -19.06
CA GLU A 438 -34.83 -3.23 -19.32
C GLU A 438 -33.83 -3.44 -20.47
N SER A 439 -33.90 -2.67 -21.54
CA SER A 439 -32.98 -2.81 -22.68
C SER A 439 -31.54 -2.56 -22.29
N GLN A 440 -31.24 -1.45 -21.58
CA GLN A 440 -29.89 -1.12 -21.18
C GLN A 440 -29.32 -2.14 -20.19
N PHE A 441 -30.14 -2.58 -19.24
CA PHE A 441 -29.74 -3.60 -18.28
C PHE A 441 -29.48 -4.94 -18.97
N ALA A 442 -30.38 -5.40 -19.87
CA ALA A 442 -30.24 -6.65 -20.58
C ALA A 442 -29.00 -6.65 -21.51
N GLU A 443 -28.85 -5.61 -22.31
CA GLU A 443 -27.74 -5.48 -23.27
C GLU A 443 -26.36 -5.42 -22.58
N LYS A 444 -26.31 -4.94 -21.37
CA LYS A 444 -25.04 -4.83 -20.65
C LYS A 444 -24.78 -5.98 -19.68
N VAL A 445 -25.73 -6.25 -18.79
CA VAL A 445 -25.52 -7.21 -17.71
C VAL A 445 -25.84 -8.63 -18.17
N LEU A 446 -26.99 -8.84 -18.79
CA LEU A 446 -27.39 -10.20 -19.20
C LEU A 446 -26.53 -10.72 -20.35
N MET A 447 -26.12 -9.85 -21.28
CA MET A 447 -25.18 -10.23 -22.35
C MET A 447 -23.80 -10.61 -21.80
N TYR A 448 -23.30 -9.88 -20.81
CA TYR A 448 -22.04 -10.26 -20.14
C TYR A 448 -22.16 -11.62 -19.46
N LEU A 449 -23.22 -11.82 -18.66
CA LEU A 449 -23.45 -13.09 -17.97
C LEU A 449 -23.63 -14.28 -18.94
N TRP A 450 -24.12 -14.01 -20.14
CA TRP A 450 -24.29 -15.04 -21.17
C TRP A 450 -23.01 -15.43 -21.88
N ASN A 451 -22.13 -14.44 -22.12
CA ASN A 451 -20.96 -14.64 -22.98
C ASN A 451 -19.67 -14.90 -22.18
N ASP A 452 -19.54 -14.32 -20.98
CA ASP A 452 -18.24 -14.18 -20.31
C ASP A 452 -18.22 -14.73 -18.87
N ALA A 453 -19.39 -15.00 -18.24
CA ALA A 453 -19.48 -15.43 -16.85
C ALA A 453 -19.93 -16.89 -16.65
#